data_074d3b7fe04933280f0392ea7ccbdc92
#
_entry.id   074d3b7fe04933280f0392ea7ccbdc92
#
_cell.length_a   1.000
_cell.length_b   1.000
_cell.length_c   1.000
_cell.angle_alpha   90.00
_cell.angle_beta   90.00
_cell.angle_gamma   90.00
#
_symmetry.space_group_name_H-M   'P 1'
#
loop_
_entity.id
_entity.type
_entity.pdbx_description
1 polymer ?
#
loop_
_entity_poly.entity_id
_entity_poly.type
_entity_poly.pdbx_seq_one_letter_code
_entity_poly.pdbx_strand_id
1 'polypeptide(L)'
;MLAIARALMGKPKLLLLDEPSLGLSPAASDAVFQFIARIHAGGVALLLVEQNAVYALTGTERAVVLERGRVVLAGPSAELREQPSVRKAYLAV
;
A
#
# COMPACT_ATOMS: atom_id res chain seq x y z
N MET A 1 -11.68 -8.09 -3.31
CA MET A 1 -11.94 -7.61 -4.71
C MET A 1 -13.34 -7.02 -4.86
N LEU A 2 -14.37 -7.70 -4.36
CA LEU A 2 -15.75 -7.19 -4.48
C LEU A 2 -15.92 -5.81 -3.82
N ALA A 3 -15.37 -5.62 -2.63
CA ALA A 3 -15.45 -4.34 -1.93
C ALA A 3 -14.79 -3.20 -2.71
N ILE A 4 -13.65 -3.47 -3.33
CA ILE A 4 -12.95 -2.48 -4.16
C ILE A 4 -13.78 -2.17 -5.41
N ALA A 5 -14.30 -3.19 -6.08
CA ALA A 5 -15.14 -3.00 -7.26
C ALA A 5 -16.38 -2.18 -6.94
N ARG A 6 -17.00 -2.45 -5.78
CA ARG A 6 -18.16 -1.69 -5.33
C ARG A 6 -17.83 -0.22 -5.09
N ALA A 7 -16.70 0.06 -4.46
CA ALA A 7 -16.25 1.43 -4.24
C ALA A 7 -15.99 2.17 -5.55
N LEU A 8 -15.47 1.48 -6.57
CA LEU A 8 -15.21 2.07 -7.89
C LEU A 8 -16.48 2.45 -8.65
N MET A 9 -17.61 1.83 -8.35
CA MET A 9 -18.87 2.18 -9.00
C MET A 9 -19.28 3.64 -8.76
N GLY A 10 -18.83 4.23 -7.64
CA GLY A 10 -19.05 5.64 -7.34
C GLY A 10 -18.15 6.60 -8.10
N LYS A 11 -17.27 6.11 -8.97
CA LYS A 11 -16.27 6.90 -9.72
C LYS A 11 -15.47 7.82 -8.80
N PRO A 12 -14.80 7.29 -7.77
CA PRO A 12 -14.10 8.11 -6.79
C PRO A 12 -12.87 8.78 -7.38
N LYS A 13 -12.49 9.93 -6.83
CA LYS A 13 -11.20 10.57 -7.10
C LYS A 13 -10.13 10.06 -6.14
N LEU A 14 -10.54 9.57 -4.98
CA LEU A 14 -9.67 9.01 -3.95
C LEU A 14 -10.28 7.71 -3.44
N LEU A 15 -9.48 6.66 -3.38
CA LEU A 15 -9.86 5.37 -2.85
C LEU A 15 -9.04 5.10 -1.59
N LEU A 16 -9.73 4.80 -0.49
CA LEU A 16 -9.10 4.45 0.79
C LEU A 16 -9.13 2.94 0.96
N LEU A 17 -7.95 2.33 1.16
CA LEU A 17 -7.80 0.88 1.30
C LEU A 17 -7.11 0.58 2.64
N ASP A 18 -7.79 -0.16 3.50
CA ASP A 18 -7.28 -0.53 4.80
C ASP A 18 -6.94 -2.03 4.81
N GLU A 19 -5.65 -2.33 4.83
CA GLU A 19 -5.08 -3.67 4.88
C GLU A 19 -5.70 -4.62 3.84
N PRO A 20 -5.66 -4.27 2.53
CA PRO A 20 -6.33 -5.08 1.51
C PRO A 20 -5.76 -6.49 1.34
N SER A 21 -4.53 -6.75 1.83
CA SER A 21 -3.92 -8.09 1.75
C SER A 21 -4.21 -8.96 2.98
N LEU A 22 -4.87 -8.42 4.01
CA LEU A 22 -5.09 -9.14 5.26
C LEU A 22 -5.88 -10.43 5.01
N GLY A 23 -5.33 -11.54 5.50
CA GLY A 23 -5.98 -12.86 5.38
C GLY A 23 -5.87 -13.52 4.00
N LEU A 24 -5.17 -12.90 3.05
CA LEU A 24 -5.02 -13.45 1.70
C LEU A 24 -3.70 -14.23 1.56
N SER A 25 -3.73 -15.24 0.69
CA SER A 25 -2.50 -15.93 0.26
C SER A 25 -1.59 -14.97 -0.49
N PRO A 26 -0.28 -15.27 -0.62
CA PRO A 26 0.62 -14.43 -1.41
C PRO A 26 0.15 -14.24 -2.86
N ALA A 27 -0.34 -15.28 -3.51
CA ALA A 27 -0.83 -15.17 -4.89
C ALA A 27 -2.07 -14.28 -4.99
N ALA A 28 -3.00 -14.40 -4.04
CA ALA A 28 -4.19 -13.55 -4.01
C ALA A 28 -3.83 -12.10 -3.70
N SER A 29 -2.87 -11.87 -2.79
CA SER A 29 -2.38 -10.53 -2.47
C SER A 29 -1.74 -9.87 -3.69
N ASP A 30 -0.90 -10.59 -4.44
CA ASP A 30 -0.29 -10.08 -5.66
C ASP A 30 -1.35 -9.65 -6.67
N ALA A 31 -2.40 -10.46 -6.84
CA ALA A 31 -3.49 -10.15 -7.76
C ALA A 31 -4.23 -8.87 -7.34
N VAL A 32 -4.49 -8.71 -6.04
CA VAL A 32 -5.14 -7.51 -5.50
C VAL A 32 -4.29 -6.27 -5.76
N PHE A 33 -2.98 -6.34 -5.50
CA PHE A 33 -2.11 -5.18 -5.69
C PHE A 33 -1.88 -4.85 -7.16
N GLN A 34 -1.90 -5.84 -8.06
CA GLN A 34 -1.90 -5.56 -9.50
C GLN A 34 -3.16 -4.82 -9.92
N PHE A 35 -4.31 -5.18 -9.37
CA PHE A 35 -5.56 -4.50 -9.62
C PHE A 35 -5.53 -3.06 -9.09
N ILE A 36 -5.02 -2.87 -7.87
CA ILE A 36 -4.85 -1.54 -7.26
C ILE A 36 -3.95 -0.66 -8.14
N ALA A 37 -2.85 -1.21 -8.63
CA ALA A 37 -1.95 -0.47 -9.53
C ALA A 37 -2.64 0.00 -10.80
N ARG A 38 -3.51 -0.83 -11.37
CA ARG A 38 -4.30 -0.44 -12.57
C ARG A 38 -5.29 0.68 -12.27
N ILE A 39 -5.92 0.63 -11.10
CA ILE A 39 -6.83 1.69 -10.66
C ILE A 39 -6.07 3.02 -10.56
N HIS A 40 -4.92 3.00 -9.94
CA HIS A 40 -4.09 4.20 -9.80
C HIS A 40 -3.60 4.73 -11.15
N ALA A 41 -3.19 3.83 -12.04
CA ALA A 41 -2.78 4.22 -13.40
C ALA A 41 -3.91 4.87 -14.17
N GLY A 42 -5.16 4.55 -13.85
CA GLY A 42 -6.34 5.15 -14.43
C GLY A 42 -6.70 6.54 -13.88
N GLY A 43 -5.92 7.06 -12.93
CA GLY A 43 -6.10 8.42 -12.41
C GLY A 43 -6.76 8.53 -11.04
N VAL A 44 -7.05 7.41 -10.38
CA VAL A 44 -7.62 7.42 -9.04
C VAL A 44 -6.48 7.55 -8.01
N ALA A 45 -6.58 8.53 -7.12
CA ALA A 45 -5.64 8.66 -6.02
C ALA A 45 -5.92 7.57 -4.97
N LEU A 46 -4.87 7.05 -4.35
CA LEU A 46 -4.99 5.98 -3.35
C LEU A 46 -4.38 6.40 -2.03
N LEU A 47 -5.05 6.06 -0.94
CA LEU A 47 -4.45 6.04 0.39
C LEU A 47 -4.52 4.61 0.88
N LEU A 48 -3.36 3.98 1.03
CA LEU A 48 -3.21 2.59 1.37
C LEU A 48 -2.67 2.45 2.79
N VAL A 49 -3.37 1.72 3.65
CA VAL A 49 -2.86 1.30 4.95
C VAL A 49 -2.51 -0.18 4.84
N GLU A 50 -1.25 -0.53 5.13
CA GLU A 50 -0.78 -1.90 4.93
C GLU A 50 0.31 -2.25 5.94
N GLN A 51 0.19 -3.42 6.57
CA GLN A 51 1.23 -3.95 7.43
C GLN A 51 2.37 -4.60 6.64
N ASN A 52 2.05 -5.13 5.47
CA ASN A 52 3.06 -5.71 4.59
C ASN A 52 3.85 -4.59 3.91
N ALA A 53 5.03 -4.29 4.45
CA ALA A 53 5.84 -3.17 3.98
C ALA A 53 6.30 -3.33 2.54
N VAL A 54 6.47 -4.56 2.05
CA VAL A 54 6.85 -4.79 0.66
C VAL A 54 5.80 -4.20 -0.27
N TYR A 55 4.52 -4.53 -0.05
CA TYR A 55 3.44 -3.98 -0.86
C TYR A 55 3.30 -2.47 -0.69
N ALA A 56 3.36 -1.99 0.57
CA ALA A 56 3.22 -0.57 0.84
C ALA A 56 4.31 0.27 0.17
N LEU A 57 5.56 -0.19 0.21
CA LEU A 57 6.70 0.59 -0.26
C LEU A 57 7.03 0.37 -1.73
N THR A 58 6.59 -0.73 -2.34
CA THR A 58 6.84 -0.97 -3.77
C THR A 58 5.71 -0.49 -4.67
N GLY A 59 4.49 -0.40 -4.15
CA GLY A 59 3.32 -0.01 -4.91
C GLY A 59 2.90 1.45 -4.77
N THR A 60 3.69 2.28 -4.08
CA THR A 60 3.33 3.66 -3.77
C THR A 60 4.45 4.62 -4.10
N GLU A 61 4.10 5.90 -4.30
CA GLU A 61 5.05 6.97 -4.55
C GLU A 61 5.60 7.55 -3.25
N ARG A 62 4.76 7.68 -2.24
CA ARG A 62 5.13 8.21 -0.93
C ARG A 62 4.59 7.30 0.16
N ALA A 63 5.27 7.29 1.27
CA ALA A 63 4.85 6.48 2.41
C ALA A 63 5.13 7.18 3.73
N VAL A 64 4.36 6.77 4.74
CA VAL A 64 4.53 7.18 6.13
C VAL A 64 4.60 5.92 6.96
N VAL A 65 5.62 5.83 7.81
CA VAL A 65 5.76 4.71 8.75
C VAL A 65 5.28 5.16 10.12
N LEU A 66 4.30 4.43 10.64
CA LEU A 66 3.74 4.67 11.96
C LEU A 66 4.19 3.60 12.94
N GLU A 67 4.61 4.02 14.11
CA GLU A 67 4.87 3.13 15.24
C GLU A 67 4.21 3.71 16.49
N ARG A 68 3.37 2.91 17.13
CA ARG A 68 2.66 3.29 18.36
C ARG A 68 1.91 4.63 18.21
N GLY A 69 1.26 4.81 17.07
CA GLY A 69 0.48 6.02 16.79
C GLY A 69 1.28 7.25 16.43
N ARG A 70 2.60 7.10 16.21
CA ARG A 70 3.48 8.22 15.87
C ARG A 70 4.12 8.01 14.51
N VAL A 71 4.29 9.09 13.75
CA VAL A 71 5.06 9.06 12.51
C VAL A 71 6.54 9.01 12.85
N VAL A 72 7.20 7.93 12.45
CA VAL A 72 8.66 7.79 12.68
C VAL A 72 9.46 8.05 11.42
N LEU A 73 8.87 7.84 10.24
CA LEU A 73 9.49 8.14 8.95
C LEU A 73 8.42 8.58 7.97
N ALA A 74 8.77 9.47 7.05
CA ALA A 74 7.89 9.88 5.96
C ALA A 74 8.74 10.34 4.78
N GLY A 75 8.28 10.09 3.57
CA GLY A 75 8.96 10.52 2.36
C GLY A 75 8.65 9.67 1.15
N PRO A 76 9.43 9.84 0.08
CA PRO A 76 9.29 8.98 -1.10
C PRO A 76 9.50 7.51 -0.75
N SER A 77 8.64 6.64 -1.24
CA SER A 77 8.73 5.21 -0.95
C SER A 77 10.06 4.61 -1.40
N ALA A 78 10.58 5.08 -2.53
CA ALA A 78 11.88 4.62 -3.04
C ALA A 78 13.03 4.90 -2.06
N GLU A 79 12.99 6.04 -1.39
CA GLU A 79 14.00 6.39 -0.38
C GLU A 79 13.81 5.57 0.89
N LEU A 80 12.57 5.39 1.33
CA LEU A 80 12.29 4.61 2.54
C LEU A 80 12.71 3.15 2.38
N ARG A 81 12.57 2.58 1.20
CA ARG A 81 13.01 1.20 0.93
C ARG A 81 14.50 1.00 1.15
N GLU A 82 15.29 2.06 0.95
CA GLU A 82 16.75 2.00 1.09
C GLU A 82 17.23 2.31 2.50
N GLN A 83 16.36 2.77 3.39
CA GLN A 83 16.72 3.04 4.78
C GLN A 83 17.08 1.75 5.51
N PRO A 84 18.27 1.64 6.13
CA PRO A 84 18.67 0.43 6.84
C PRO A 84 17.68 0.02 7.93
N SER A 85 17.12 0.97 8.66
CA SER A 85 16.14 0.70 9.72
C SER A 85 14.86 0.09 9.16
N VAL A 86 14.40 0.54 8.00
CA VAL A 86 13.21 0.02 7.33
C VAL A 86 13.48 -1.39 6.80
N ARG A 87 14.61 -1.58 6.14
CA ARG A 87 14.98 -2.89 5.60
C ARG A 87 15.07 -3.93 6.70
N LYS A 88 15.71 -3.58 7.80
CA LYS A 88 15.88 -4.49 8.95
C LYS A 88 14.56 -4.80 9.64
N ALA A 89 13.71 -3.80 9.84
CA ALA A 89 12.49 -3.96 10.64
C ALA A 89 11.31 -4.53 9.83
N TYR A 90 11.21 -4.19 8.55
CA TYR A 90 9.98 -4.44 7.78
C TYR A 90 10.18 -5.23 6.49
N LEU A 91 11.36 -5.23 5.90
CA LEU A 91 11.61 -5.89 4.62
C LEU A 91 12.34 -7.22 4.74
N ALA A 92 12.69 -7.64 5.94
CA ALA A 92 13.34 -8.93 6.24
C ALA A 92 14.64 -9.17 5.46
N VAL A 93 15.43 -8.14 5.28
CA VAL A 93 16.69 -8.21 4.50
C VAL A 93 17.90 -7.97 5.39
#